data_17cccc83701a322eeb7ea3505ec9a0c3
#
_entry.id   17cccc83701a322eeb7ea3505ec9a0c3
#
_cell.length_a   1.000
_cell.length_b   1.000
_cell.length_c   1.000
_cell.angle_alpha   90.00
_cell.angle_beta   90.00
_cell.angle_gamma   90.00
#
_symmetry.space_group_name_H-M   'P 1'
#
loop_
_entity.id
_entity.type
_entity.pdbx_description
1 polymer ?
#
loop_
_entity_poly.entity_id
_entity_poly.type
_entity_poly.pdbx_seq_one_letter_code
_entity_poly.pdbx_strand_id
1 'polypeptide(L)'
;LSDLIKFQTTSGASNLELIKYCEKKLEKAGATSFKTFNDSGSQANLFSTIKGKDNSNNKGIILSGHTDVVPAVSSEWTSDPYVAREKDNKVYGRGTCDMKGFIACTLAVAPLFASKKLKAPIHFSYTFDEETGCLGAPLVLADLKKRNINFSACIIGEPTNMKTINAHKGYNEYITHFTGLSGHASNPESGVSAIEYAIQYSNKLLELRDELKKRNSKKTIFSPSYSTLQIGKISGGLGANVIADQCSLEWEVRPINKEDGEFISNNIDAYAKDILIPKIKKNNPKGDIKKEVVGEVVGFNKEESSEAVNLVCNLTGDNEKN
;
A
#
# COMPACT_ATOMS: atom_id res chain seq x y z
N LEU A 1 -6.37 6.53 21.77
CA LEU A 1 -5.96 7.13 20.50
C LEU A 1 -4.86 8.17 20.73
N SER A 2 -5.05 9.13 21.64
CA SER A 2 -4.05 10.18 21.92
C SER A 2 -2.65 9.62 22.23
N ASP A 3 -2.54 8.50 22.92
CA ASP A 3 -1.24 7.87 23.16
C ASP A 3 -0.61 7.28 21.89
N LEU A 4 -1.43 6.70 21.00
CA LEU A 4 -0.95 6.13 19.73
C LEU A 4 -0.45 7.20 18.75
N ILE A 5 -1.07 8.38 18.74
CA ILE A 5 -0.69 9.50 17.88
C ILE A 5 0.71 10.03 18.22
N LYS A 6 1.14 9.97 19.49
CA LYS A 6 2.47 10.41 19.92
C LYS A 6 3.62 9.61 19.31
N PHE A 7 3.38 8.37 18.90
CA PHE A 7 4.39 7.55 18.25
C PHE A 7 4.53 8.00 16.78
N GLN A 8 5.66 8.58 16.44
CA GLN A 8 5.96 9.06 15.08
C GLN A 8 6.47 7.89 14.22
N THR A 9 5.56 7.01 13.86
CA THR A 9 5.83 5.82 13.06
C THR A 9 5.62 6.09 11.57
N THR A 10 6.31 7.10 11.02
CA THR A 10 6.32 7.32 9.57
C THR A 10 6.85 6.06 8.87
N SER A 11 6.26 5.69 7.72
CA SER A 11 6.67 4.50 6.96
C SER A 11 8.19 4.46 6.75
N GLY A 12 8.77 3.29 6.91
CA GLY A 12 10.23 3.09 6.95
C GLY A 12 10.90 3.37 8.30
N ALA A 13 10.26 4.13 9.20
CA ALA A 13 10.80 4.36 10.55
C ALA A 13 10.45 3.20 11.50
N SER A 14 11.18 3.13 12.62
CA SER A 14 10.90 2.11 13.65
C SER A 14 9.51 2.29 14.29
N ASN A 15 8.76 1.19 14.38
CA ASN A 15 7.47 1.14 15.08
C ASN A 15 7.54 0.39 16.43
N LEU A 16 8.71 -0.01 16.88
CA LEU A 16 8.89 -0.95 17.99
C LEU A 16 8.29 -0.45 19.31
N GLU A 17 8.37 0.84 19.61
CA GLU A 17 7.79 1.39 20.84
C GLU A 17 6.25 1.38 20.80
N LEU A 18 5.65 1.65 19.63
CA LEU A 18 4.21 1.52 19.43
C LEU A 18 3.78 0.05 19.58
N ILE A 19 4.50 -0.87 18.94
CA ILE A 19 4.25 -2.31 19.05
C ILE A 19 4.31 -2.78 20.50
N LYS A 20 5.33 -2.38 21.25
CA LYS A 20 5.48 -2.69 22.68
C LYS A 20 4.33 -2.12 23.53
N TYR A 21 3.86 -0.93 23.20
CA TYR A 21 2.70 -0.32 23.85
C TYR A 21 1.44 -1.16 23.60
N CYS A 22 1.16 -1.51 22.35
CA CYS A 22 0.01 -2.32 21.96
C CYS A 22 0.06 -3.72 22.59
N GLU A 23 1.21 -4.38 22.53
CA GLU A 23 1.45 -5.70 23.15
C GLU A 23 1.07 -5.68 24.63
N LYS A 24 1.62 -4.73 25.41
CA LYS A 24 1.29 -4.61 26.83
C LYS A 24 -0.19 -4.40 27.11
N LYS A 25 -0.90 -3.64 26.26
CA LYS A 25 -2.34 -3.43 26.40
C LYS A 25 -3.13 -4.71 26.15
N LEU A 26 -2.77 -5.46 25.10
CA LEU A 26 -3.42 -6.72 24.74
C LEU A 26 -3.11 -7.84 25.75
N GLU A 27 -1.87 -7.95 26.23
CA GLU A 27 -1.49 -8.90 27.27
C GLU A 27 -2.21 -8.63 28.59
N LYS A 28 -2.35 -7.34 28.97
CA LYS A 28 -3.16 -6.96 30.15
C LYS A 28 -4.63 -7.36 29.98
N ALA A 29 -5.13 -7.41 28.75
CA ALA A 29 -6.47 -7.93 28.45
C ALA A 29 -6.52 -9.46 28.37
N GLY A 30 -5.42 -10.18 28.60
CA GLY A 30 -5.36 -11.64 28.56
C GLY A 30 -5.05 -12.26 27.22
N ALA A 31 -4.60 -11.47 26.24
CA ALA A 31 -4.13 -11.99 24.96
C ALA A 31 -2.73 -12.62 25.09
N THR A 32 -2.45 -13.58 24.21
CA THR A 32 -1.08 -14.08 23.97
C THR A 32 -0.55 -13.50 22.68
N SER A 33 0.70 -13.04 22.68
CA SER A 33 1.27 -12.28 21.57
C SER A 33 2.54 -12.90 21.01
N PHE A 34 2.83 -12.62 19.73
CA PHE A 34 4.15 -12.79 19.13
C PHE A 34 4.41 -11.66 18.13
N LYS A 35 5.69 -11.48 17.79
CA LYS A 35 6.16 -10.46 16.83
C LYS A 35 6.86 -11.10 15.67
N THR A 36 6.70 -10.51 14.48
CA THR A 36 7.43 -10.85 13.26
C THR A 36 8.19 -9.61 12.82
N PHE A 37 9.52 -9.67 12.84
CA PHE A 37 10.38 -8.54 12.51
C PHE A 37 10.71 -8.49 11.02
N ASN A 38 11.03 -7.29 10.53
CA ASN A 38 11.73 -7.14 9.26
C ASN A 38 13.19 -7.60 9.38
N ASP A 39 13.90 -7.69 8.24
CA ASP A 39 15.28 -8.22 8.21
C ASP A 39 16.27 -7.41 9.06
N SER A 40 16.09 -6.10 9.18
CA SER A 40 16.93 -5.24 10.01
C SER A 40 16.59 -5.28 11.50
N GLY A 41 15.45 -5.84 11.87
CA GLY A 41 14.96 -5.82 13.25
C GLY A 41 14.46 -4.44 13.72
N SER A 42 14.37 -3.45 12.83
CA SER A 42 13.96 -2.09 13.16
C SER A 42 12.44 -1.89 13.23
N GLN A 43 11.68 -2.81 12.62
CA GLN A 43 10.22 -2.79 12.58
C GLN A 43 9.67 -4.18 12.91
N ALA A 44 8.46 -4.23 13.45
CA ALA A 44 7.79 -5.47 13.77
C ALA A 44 6.29 -5.41 13.48
N ASN A 45 5.74 -6.54 13.05
CA ASN A 45 4.32 -6.83 13.15
C ASN A 45 4.02 -7.37 14.56
N LEU A 46 2.85 -7.07 15.08
CA LEU A 46 2.31 -7.68 16.29
C LEU A 46 1.11 -8.56 15.92
N PHE A 47 1.13 -9.79 16.38
CA PHE A 47 -0.04 -10.66 16.32
C PHE A 47 -0.41 -11.11 17.72
N SER A 48 -1.65 -10.86 18.12
CA SER A 48 -2.14 -11.19 19.47
C SER A 48 -3.46 -11.94 19.40
N THR A 49 -3.69 -12.86 20.33
CA THR A 49 -4.87 -13.73 20.33
C THR A 49 -5.54 -13.74 21.69
N ILE A 50 -6.82 -13.39 21.75
CA ILE A 50 -7.73 -13.71 22.84
C ILE A 50 -8.41 -15.03 22.50
N LYS A 51 -8.18 -16.06 23.31
CA LYS A 51 -8.66 -17.43 23.06
C LYS A 51 -10.18 -17.54 23.17
N GLY A 52 -10.77 -18.42 22.38
CA GLY A 52 -12.14 -18.89 22.56
C GLY A 52 -12.25 -19.89 23.70
N LYS A 53 -13.48 -20.27 24.07
CA LYS A 53 -13.83 -21.07 25.22
C LYS A 53 -13.27 -22.49 25.20
N ASP A 54 -13.15 -23.06 24.05
CA ASP A 54 -12.62 -24.38 23.82
C ASP A 54 -11.33 -24.26 23.03
N ASN A 55 -10.34 -25.11 23.26
CA ASN A 55 -9.21 -25.32 22.39
C ASN A 55 -9.66 -25.86 21.00
N SER A 56 -10.90 -25.53 20.62
CA SER A 56 -11.48 -25.93 19.36
C SER A 56 -10.69 -25.30 18.21
N ASN A 57 -10.48 -26.06 17.15
CA ASN A 57 -9.95 -25.62 15.87
C ASN A 57 -10.87 -24.58 15.16
N ASN A 58 -11.70 -23.87 15.90
CA ASN A 58 -12.58 -22.85 15.37
C ASN A 58 -11.73 -21.69 14.86
N LYS A 59 -11.83 -21.48 13.57
CA LYS A 59 -11.18 -20.38 12.88
C LYS A 59 -11.70 -19.06 13.44
N GLY A 60 -10.79 -18.27 14.00
CA GLY A 60 -11.12 -16.96 14.57
C GLY A 60 -11.30 -15.88 13.53
N ILE A 61 -11.49 -14.66 14.01
CA ILE A 61 -11.55 -13.43 13.20
C ILE A 61 -10.32 -12.60 13.49
N ILE A 62 -9.68 -12.06 12.46
CA ILE A 62 -8.58 -11.10 12.59
C ILE A 62 -9.15 -9.67 12.48
N LEU A 63 -8.76 -8.82 13.41
CA LEU A 63 -8.91 -7.37 13.35
C LEU A 63 -7.55 -6.81 13.00
N SER A 64 -7.41 -6.28 11.77
CA SER A 64 -6.13 -5.87 11.20
C SER A 64 -6.04 -4.37 10.99
N GLY A 65 -4.88 -3.81 11.28
CA GLY A 65 -4.54 -2.41 11.01
C GLY A 65 -3.04 -2.22 10.87
N HIS A 66 -2.64 -1.14 10.17
CA HIS A 66 -1.24 -0.77 10.08
C HIS A 66 -0.85 0.27 11.14
N THR A 67 0.42 0.25 11.50
CA THR A 67 0.98 1.10 12.56
C THR A 67 1.71 2.32 12.02
N ASP A 68 2.11 2.27 10.76
CA ASP A 68 2.78 3.37 10.08
C ASP A 68 1.80 4.45 9.63
N VAL A 69 2.34 5.57 9.25
CA VAL A 69 1.62 6.75 8.77
C VAL A 69 2.44 7.45 7.70
N VAL A 70 1.78 8.08 6.73
CA VAL A 70 2.47 8.96 5.78
C VAL A 70 3.12 10.16 6.49
N PRO A 71 4.20 10.75 5.94
CA PRO A 71 4.84 11.93 6.50
C PRO A 71 3.85 13.07 6.76
N ALA A 72 4.09 13.86 7.79
CA ALA A 72 3.34 15.09 8.07
C ALA A 72 4.22 16.29 7.74
N VAL A 73 3.79 17.08 6.73
CA VAL A 73 4.46 18.33 6.37
C VAL A 73 3.93 19.43 7.30
N SER A 74 4.78 19.95 8.20
CA SER A 74 4.36 20.87 9.26
C SER A 74 3.63 22.13 8.75
N SER A 75 3.95 22.62 7.55
CA SER A 75 3.28 23.77 6.92
C SER A 75 1.82 23.51 6.53
N GLU A 76 1.41 22.26 6.44
CA GLU A 76 0.04 21.87 6.09
C GLU A 76 -0.86 21.66 7.32
N TRP A 77 -0.29 21.79 8.53
CA TRP A 77 -0.99 21.53 9.77
C TRP A 77 -1.17 22.82 10.60
N THR A 78 -2.36 23.00 11.16
CA THR A 78 -2.67 24.12 12.07
C THR A 78 -2.30 23.85 13.53
N SER A 79 -1.84 22.64 13.84
CA SER A 79 -1.37 22.19 15.16
C SER A 79 -0.37 21.05 14.96
N ASP A 80 0.38 20.68 16.00
CA ASP A 80 1.29 19.55 15.94
C ASP A 80 0.54 18.28 15.52
N PRO A 81 0.92 17.65 14.38
CA PRO A 81 0.25 16.45 13.86
C PRO A 81 0.35 15.23 14.77
N TYR A 82 1.32 15.20 15.68
CA TYR A 82 1.55 14.08 16.61
C TYR A 82 0.99 14.34 18.02
N VAL A 83 0.23 15.42 18.18
CA VAL A 83 -0.53 15.72 19.40
C VAL A 83 -2.02 15.70 19.06
N ALA A 84 -2.74 14.70 19.55
CA ALA A 84 -4.17 14.57 19.29
C ALA A 84 -4.94 15.79 19.83
N ARG A 85 -5.69 16.45 18.96
CA ARG A 85 -6.50 17.63 19.29
C ARG A 85 -7.97 17.33 19.10
N GLU A 86 -8.76 17.50 20.15
CA GLU A 86 -10.22 17.40 20.08
C GLU A 86 -10.82 18.78 19.78
N LYS A 87 -11.64 18.85 18.74
CA LYS A 87 -12.37 20.06 18.33
C LYS A 87 -13.60 19.66 17.50
N ASP A 88 -14.73 20.30 17.72
CA ASP A 88 -15.97 20.14 16.93
C ASP A 88 -16.39 18.66 16.80
N ASN A 89 -16.35 17.90 17.90
CA ASN A 89 -16.61 16.45 17.96
C ASN A 89 -15.72 15.61 17.04
N LYS A 90 -14.53 16.09 16.68
CA LYS A 90 -13.54 15.38 15.89
C LYS A 90 -12.21 15.35 16.61
N VAL A 91 -11.41 14.31 16.32
CA VAL A 91 -10.03 14.20 16.78
C VAL A 91 -9.10 14.40 15.59
N TYR A 92 -8.23 15.40 15.69
CA TYR A 92 -7.24 15.75 14.67
C TYR A 92 -5.87 15.26 15.07
N GLY A 93 -5.11 14.71 14.13
CA GLY A 93 -3.75 14.22 14.29
C GLY A 93 -3.37 13.26 13.18
N ARG A 94 -2.08 13.11 12.86
CA ARG A 94 -1.61 12.16 11.86
C ARG A 94 -1.91 10.74 12.32
N GLY A 95 -2.62 9.96 11.48
CA GLY A 95 -3.04 8.60 11.79
C GLY A 95 -4.31 8.48 12.65
N THR A 96 -5.02 9.58 12.97
CA THR A 96 -6.30 9.48 13.69
C THR A 96 -7.35 8.73 12.88
N CYS A 97 -7.36 8.92 11.56
CA CYS A 97 -8.26 8.27 10.62
C CYS A 97 -7.58 7.04 9.99
N ASP A 98 -6.38 7.21 9.51
CA ASP A 98 -5.58 6.24 8.77
C ASP A 98 -4.29 5.93 9.54
N MET A 99 -4.20 4.73 10.29
CA MET A 99 -5.42 4.08 10.78
C MET A 99 -5.28 3.72 12.27
N LYS A 100 -4.52 4.52 13.05
CA LYS A 100 -4.35 4.32 14.50
C LYS A 100 -5.67 4.45 15.27
N GLY A 101 -6.69 5.12 14.69
CA GLY A 101 -8.04 5.17 15.23
C GLY A 101 -8.66 3.78 15.37
N PHE A 102 -8.56 2.95 14.34
CA PHE A 102 -9.03 1.57 14.41
C PHE A 102 -8.23 0.76 15.42
N ILE A 103 -6.91 0.87 15.44
CA ILE A 103 -6.07 0.22 16.46
C ILE A 103 -6.52 0.62 17.86
N ALA A 104 -6.79 1.92 18.09
CA ALA A 104 -7.28 2.38 19.39
C ALA A 104 -8.62 1.74 19.78
N CYS A 105 -9.56 1.62 18.83
CA CYS A 105 -10.85 0.95 19.05
C CYS A 105 -10.65 -0.53 19.40
N THR A 106 -9.81 -1.24 18.67
CA THR A 106 -9.56 -2.67 18.95
C THR A 106 -8.89 -2.89 20.30
N LEU A 107 -7.94 -2.04 20.68
CA LEU A 107 -7.32 -2.07 22.01
C LEU A 107 -8.34 -1.77 23.14
N ALA A 108 -9.27 -0.84 22.90
CA ALA A 108 -10.27 -0.46 23.88
C ALA A 108 -11.29 -1.59 24.14
N VAL A 109 -11.66 -2.35 23.11
CA VAL A 109 -12.64 -3.45 23.24
C VAL A 109 -12.01 -4.79 23.62
N ALA A 110 -10.69 -4.95 23.56
CA ALA A 110 -10.00 -6.20 23.89
C ALA A 110 -10.33 -6.73 25.30
N PRO A 111 -10.38 -5.91 26.38
CA PRO A 111 -10.80 -6.39 27.71
C PRO A 111 -12.25 -6.89 27.72
N LEU A 112 -13.13 -6.29 26.94
CA LEU A 112 -14.52 -6.74 26.82
C LEU A 112 -14.58 -8.12 26.17
N PHE A 113 -13.84 -8.36 25.10
CA PHE A 113 -13.75 -9.68 24.47
C PHE A 113 -13.23 -10.72 25.44
N ALA A 114 -12.16 -10.42 26.17
CA ALA A 114 -11.58 -11.33 27.15
C ALA A 114 -12.54 -11.67 28.30
N SER A 115 -13.45 -10.78 28.66
CA SER A 115 -14.48 -11.03 29.71
C SER A 115 -15.61 -11.93 29.22
N LYS A 116 -15.71 -12.22 27.93
CA LYS A 116 -16.79 -13.03 27.35
C LYS A 116 -16.35 -14.46 27.08
N LYS A 117 -17.32 -15.36 27.07
CA LYS A 117 -17.12 -16.75 26.63
C LYS A 117 -17.19 -16.81 25.10
N LEU A 118 -16.10 -16.45 24.43
CA LEU A 118 -16.03 -16.43 22.98
C LEU A 118 -16.16 -17.84 22.40
N LYS A 119 -16.94 -17.99 21.33
CA LYS A 119 -17.06 -19.26 20.57
C LYS A 119 -15.82 -19.56 19.72
N ALA A 120 -15.13 -18.53 19.25
CA ALA A 120 -13.92 -18.61 18.46
C ALA A 120 -12.92 -17.54 18.93
N PRO A 121 -11.62 -17.70 18.68
CA PRO A 121 -10.64 -16.68 19.04
C PRO A 121 -10.84 -15.38 18.29
N ILE A 122 -10.42 -14.28 18.92
CA ILE A 122 -10.27 -12.99 18.25
C ILE A 122 -8.79 -12.68 18.19
N HIS A 123 -8.32 -12.38 16.99
CA HIS A 123 -6.94 -12.05 16.71
C HIS A 123 -6.82 -10.55 16.40
N PHE A 124 -5.70 -9.96 16.79
CA PHE A 124 -5.29 -8.59 16.46
C PHE A 124 -4.01 -8.68 15.66
N SER A 125 -3.99 -8.09 14.49
CA SER A 125 -2.81 -8.04 13.61
C SER A 125 -2.46 -6.59 13.33
N TYR A 126 -1.32 -6.12 13.83
CA TYR A 126 -0.83 -4.76 13.58
C TYR A 126 0.45 -4.84 12.77
N THR A 127 0.41 -4.29 11.55
CA THR A 127 1.49 -4.39 10.57
C THR A 127 2.27 -3.09 10.42
N PHE A 128 3.44 -3.15 9.80
CA PHE A 128 4.26 -2.01 9.45
C PHE A 128 4.27 -1.79 7.93
N ASP A 129 4.61 -0.57 7.50
CA ASP A 129 4.84 -0.16 6.12
C ASP A 129 3.73 -0.58 5.15
N GLU A 130 2.47 -0.33 5.56
CA GLU A 130 1.32 -0.47 4.67
C GLU A 130 1.37 0.58 3.57
N GLU A 131 1.61 1.84 3.93
CA GLU A 131 1.62 3.03 3.09
C GLU A 131 2.71 3.02 2.00
N THR A 132 3.66 2.09 2.09
CA THR A 132 4.75 1.89 1.13
C THR A 132 4.71 0.53 0.44
N GLY A 133 3.53 -0.09 0.37
CA GLY A 133 3.31 -1.33 -0.37
C GLY A 133 3.03 -2.56 0.49
N CYS A 134 2.46 -2.40 1.68
CA CYS A 134 2.02 -3.49 2.58
C CYS A 134 3.17 -4.43 3.00
N LEU A 135 4.40 -3.91 3.19
CA LEU A 135 5.61 -4.72 3.36
C LEU A 135 5.57 -5.67 4.57
N GLY A 136 4.87 -5.28 5.64
CA GLY A 136 4.72 -6.11 6.84
C GLY A 136 3.75 -7.27 6.66
N ALA A 137 2.71 -7.12 5.85
CA ALA A 137 1.64 -8.11 5.74
C ALA A 137 2.11 -9.50 5.23
N PRO A 138 2.94 -9.63 4.18
CA PRO A 138 3.46 -10.92 3.75
C PRO A 138 4.25 -11.66 4.83
N LEU A 139 4.99 -10.94 5.67
CA LEU A 139 5.81 -11.53 6.73
C LEU A 139 4.94 -12.14 7.85
N VAL A 140 3.91 -11.42 8.30
CA VAL A 140 2.99 -11.97 9.31
C VAL A 140 2.20 -13.14 8.75
N LEU A 141 1.76 -13.10 7.49
CA LEU A 141 1.06 -14.23 6.84
C LEU A 141 1.94 -15.48 6.76
N ALA A 142 3.22 -15.33 6.41
CA ALA A 142 4.18 -16.44 6.39
C ALA A 142 4.35 -17.06 7.79
N ASP A 143 4.37 -16.23 8.84
CA ASP A 143 4.52 -16.68 10.22
C ASP A 143 3.24 -17.36 10.74
N LEU A 144 2.06 -16.85 10.40
CA LEU A 144 0.77 -17.49 10.68
C LEU A 144 0.70 -18.90 10.07
N LYS A 145 1.14 -19.03 8.82
CA LYS A 145 1.21 -20.33 8.13
C LYS A 145 2.15 -21.30 8.83
N LYS A 146 3.35 -20.86 9.24
CA LYS A 146 4.32 -21.68 10.00
C LYS A 146 3.74 -22.15 11.34
N ARG A 147 2.93 -21.32 11.99
CA ARG A 147 2.30 -21.61 13.30
C ARG A 147 0.99 -22.37 13.19
N ASN A 148 0.51 -22.69 11.98
CA ASN A 148 -0.78 -23.31 11.71
C ASN A 148 -1.97 -22.53 12.32
N ILE A 149 -1.87 -21.19 12.35
CA ILE A 149 -2.96 -20.32 12.80
C ILE A 149 -3.92 -20.11 11.63
N ASN A 150 -5.16 -20.54 11.79
CA ASN A 150 -6.21 -20.41 10.79
C ASN A 150 -7.27 -19.40 11.28
N PHE A 151 -7.87 -18.68 10.33
CA PHE A 151 -8.94 -17.73 10.58
C PHE A 151 -10.03 -17.86 9.52
N SER A 152 -11.27 -17.45 9.86
CA SER A 152 -12.42 -17.47 8.95
C SER A 152 -12.59 -16.15 8.21
N ALA A 153 -12.17 -15.05 8.84
CA ALA A 153 -12.33 -13.70 8.30
C ALA A 153 -11.21 -12.78 8.78
N CYS A 154 -10.88 -11.79 7.96
CA CYS A 154 -10.03 -10.67 8.34
C CYS A 154 -10.80 -9.37 8.07
N ILE A 155 -10.92 -8.53 9.09
CA ILE A 155 -11.51 -7.20 9.00
C ILE A 155 -10.36 -6.20 9.09
N ILE A 156 -10.14 -5.46 8.01
CA ILE A 156 -9.14 -4.40 7.91
C ILE A 156 -9.86 -3.07 8.15
N GLY A 157 -9.42 -2.31 9.13
CA GLY A 157 -10.13 -1.12 9.60
C GLY A 157 -9.76 0.16 8.90
N GLU A 158 -9.55 0.12 7.59
CA GLU A 158 -9.30 1.29 6.75
C GLU A 158 -10.45 2.30 6.77
N PRO A 159 -10.18 3.60 6.53
CA PRO A 159 -11.19 4.65 6.59
C PRO A 159 -12.13 4.63 5.37
N THR A 160 -13.21 3.87 5.45
CA THR A 160 -14.20 3.66 4.39
C THR A 160 -15.52 4.39 4.62
N ASN A 161 -15.56 5.36 5.53
CA ASN A 161 -16.81 5.98 6.01
C ASN A 161 -17.84 4.95 6.52
N MET A 162 -17.36 3.91 7.19
CA MET A 162 -18.16 2.77 7.71
C MET A 162 -18.89 1.96 6.61
N LYS A 163 -18.48 2.10 5.35
CA LYS A 163 -18.96 1.26 4.27
C LYS A 163 -18.12 0.00 4.14
N THR A 164 -18.77 -1.10 3.80
CA THR A 164 -18.11 -2.38 3.59
C THR A 164 -17.49 -2.42 2.20
N ILE A 165 -16.16 -2.37 2.12
CA ILE A 165 -15.41 -2.53 0.87
C ILE A 165 -15.02 -3.99 0.73
N ASN A 166 -15.44 -4.63 -0.35
CA ASN A 166 -15.23 -6.05 -0.60
C ASN A 166 -14.44 -6.35 -1.87
N ALA A 167 -13.87 -5.31 -2.49
CA ALA A 167 -12.96 -5.43 -3.62
C ALA A 167 -12.17 -4.12 -3.81
N HIS A 168 -10.98 -4.23 -4.37
CA HIS A 168 -10.21 -3.07 -4.85
C HIS A 168 -9.30 -3.48 -6.03
N LYS A 169 -9.00 -2.50 -6.89
CA LYS A 169 -8.01 -2.69 -7.95
C LYS A 169 -6.63 -2.90 -7.35
N GLY A 170 -5.75 -3.57 -8.08
CA GLY A 170 -4.33 -3.60 -7.74
C GLY A 170 -3.69 -2.20 -7.81
N TYR A 171 -2.48 -2.12 -7.33
CA TYR A 171 -1.65 -0.91 -7.33
C TYR A 171 -0.23 -1.28 -7.71
N ASN A 172 0.25 -0.74 -8.83
CA ASN A 172 1.62 -0.92 -9.29
C ASN A 172 2.18 0.47 -9.59
N GLU A 173 3.20 0.88 -8.85
CA GLU A 173 3.86 2.19 -8.98
C GLU A 173 5.31 2.03 -9.39
N TYR A 174 5.75 2.87 -10.32
CA TYR A 174 7.07 2.79 -10.91
C TYR A 174 7.71 4.16 -11.06
N ILE A 175 9.04 4.20 -10.89
CA ILE A 175 9.87 5.31 -11.33
C ILE A 175 10.78 4.78 -12.44
N THR A 176 10.74 5.41 -13.61
CA THR A 176 11.63 5.08 -14.72
C THR A 176 12.69 6.16 -14.87
N HIS A 177 13.95 5.77 -14.78
CA HIS A 177 15.11 6.63 -14.89
C HIS A 177 15.72 6.50 -16.28
N PHE A 178 15.97 7.63 -16.94
CA PHE A 178 16.58 7.72 -18.26
C PHE A 178 17.95 8.36 -18.14
N THR A 179 18.98 7.70 -18.65
CA THR A 179 20.35 8.18 -18.68
C THR A 179 20.77 8.43 -20.12
N GLY A 180 20.96 9.69 -20.47
CA GLY A 180 21.44 10.16 -21.75
C GLY A 180 22.88 10.63 -21.71
N LEU A 181 23.23 11.60 -22.54
CA LEU A 181 24.55 12.24 -22.65
C LEU A 181 24.34 13.74 -22.83
N SER A 182 24.93 14.54 -21.92
CA SER A 182 24.89 16.00 -22.02
C SER A 182 25.63 16.51 -23.24
N GLY A 183 25.15 17.64 -23.81
CA GLY A 183 25.74 18.35 -24.94
C GLY A 183 25.13 19.73 -25.10
N HIS A 184 25.67 20.52 -26.01
CA HIS A 184 25.11 21.83 -26.31
C HIS A 184 23.97 21.70 -27.33
N ALA A 185 22.83 22.32 -27.08
CA ALA A 185 21.61 22.17 -27.90
C ALA A 185 21.78 22.62 -29.38
N SER A 186 22.77 23.49 -29.68
CA SER A 186 23.09 23.87 -31.07
C SER A 186 23.76 22.76 -31.89
N ASN A 187 24.22 21.67 -31.23
CA ASN A 187 24.77 20.48 -31.86
C ASN A 187 24.10 19.22 -31.28
N PRO A 188 22.88 18.90 -31.73
CA PRO A 188 22.12 17.76 -31.18
C PRO A 188 22.85 16.42 -31.30
N GLU A 189 23.70 16.24 -32.27
CA GLU A 189 24.47 15.01 -32.50
C GLU A 189 25.57 14.79 -31.44
N SER A 190 25.92 15.81 -30.64
CA SER A 190 26.94 15.72 -29.61
C SER A 190 26.44 15.13 -28.31
N GLY A 191 25.14 14.87 -28.18
CA GLY A 191 24.51 14.36 -26.95
C GLY A 191 23.42 13.32 -27.21
N VAL A 192 22.77 12.88 -26.12
CA VAL A 192 21.62 11.96 -26.15
C VAL A 192 20.62 12.48 -25.13
N SER A 193 19.48 12.97 -25.59
CA SER A 193 18.48 13.61 -24.74
C SER A 193 17.67 12.57 -23.96
N ALA A 194 17.87 12.50 -22.63
CA ALA A 194 17.08 11.66 -21.73
C ALA A 194 15.59 12.04 -21.74
N ILE A 195 15.28 13.34 -21.93
CA ILE A 195 13.90 13.83 -22.04
C ILE A 195 13.21 13.29 -23.29
N GLU A 196 13.87 13.27 -24.44
CA GLU A 196 13.27 12.75 -25.68
C GLU A 196 12.96 11.25 -25.58
N TYR A 197 13.79 10.48 -24.90
CA TYR A 197 13.51 9.07 -24.63
C TYR A 197 12.39 8.88 -23.60
N ALA A 198 12.31 9.75 -22.59
CA ALA A 198 11.19 9.75 -21.65
C ALA A 198 9.87 10.09 -22.35
N ILE A 199 9.85 10.99 -23.32
CA ILE A 199 8.68 11.30 -24.15
C ILE A 199 8.27 10.08 -24.99
N GLN A 200 9.22 9.38 -25.63
CA GLN A 200 8.92 8.18 -26.42
C GLN A 200 8.35 7.06 -25.53
N TYR A 201 8.93 6.85 -24.36
CA TYR A 201 8.45 5.89 -23.35
C TYR A 201 7.05 6.27 -22.89
N SER A 202 6.81 7.54 -22.58
CA SER A 202 5.49 8.05 -22.18
C SER A 202 4.44 7.83 -23.26
N ASN A 203 4.77 8.09 -24.53
CA ASN A 203 3.86 7.83 -25.65
C ASN A 203 3.48 6.35 -25.72
N LYS A 204 4.44 5.44 -25.51
CA LYS A 204 4.15 4.00 -25.45
C LYS A 204 3.23 3.64 -24.28
N LEU A 205 3.43 4.23 -23.10
CA LEU A 205 2.51 4.05 -21.97
C LEU A 205 1.10 4.54 -22.31
N LEU A 206 0.96 5.67 -23.01
CA LEU A 206 -0.35 6.19 -23.42
C LEU A 206 -1.05 5.28 -24.44
N GLU A 207 -0.31 4.69 -25.39
CA GLU A 207 -0.83 3.66 -26.30
C GLU A 207 -1.35 2.44 -25.51
N LEU A 208 -0.53 1.93 -24.59
CA LEU A 208 -0.90 0.79 -23.76
C LEU A 208 -2.11 1.10 -22.86
N ARG A 209 -2.21 2.34 -22.36
CA ARG A 209 -3.40 2.81 -21.61
C ARG A 209 -4.68 2.72 -22.46
N ASP A 210 -4.60 3.11 -23.74
CA ASP A 210 -5.76 3.04 -24.63
C ASP A 210 -6.12 1.59 -24.99
N GLU A 211 -5.14 0.68 -25.02
CA GLU A 211 -5.38 -0.75 -25.14
C GLU A 211 -6.05 -1.32 -23.88
N LEU A 212 -5.66 -0.91 -22.67
CA LEU A 212 -6.34 -1.31 -21.43
C LEU A 212 -7.84 -0.98 -21.45
N LYS A 213 -8.23 0.18 -22.02
CA LYS A 213 -9.65 0.54 -22.17
C LYS A 213 -10.41 -0.43 -23.07
N LYS A 214 -9.74 -0.97 -24.11
CA LYS A 214 -10.33 -1.99 -25.01
C LYS A 214 -10.46 -3.36 -24.35
N ARG A 215 -9.60 -3.66 -23.37
CA ARG A 215 -9.63 -4.89 -22.56
C ARG A 215 -10.69 -4.87 -21.46
N ASN A 216 -11.57 -3.87 -21.48
CA ASN A 216 -12.63 -3.67 -20.51
C ASN A 216 -13.44 -4.95 -20.24
N SER A 217 -13.62 -5.29 -18.97
CA SER A 217 -14.49 -6.37 -18.54
C SER A 217 -15.86 -5.86 -18.18
N LYS A 218 -16.88 -6.16 -19.00
CA LYS A 218 -18.28 -5.83 -18.71
C LYS A 218 -18.83 -6.48 -17.43
N LYS A 219 -18.09 -7.40 -16.83
CA LYS A 219 -18.47 -8.14 -15.61
C LYS A 219 -17.81 -7.58 -14.35
N THR A 220 -16.98 -6.54 -14.45
CA THR A 220 -16.32 -5.95 -13.26
C THR A 220 -17.27 -5.02 -12.50
N ILE A 221 -17.10 -4.97 -11.19
CA ILE A 221 -17.79 -4.02 -10.30
C ILE A 221 -17.09 -2.67 -10.22
N PHE A 222 -15.86 -2.56 -10.77
CA PHE A 222 -15.05 -1.34 -10.66
C PHE A 222 -15.53 -0.23 -11.59
N SER A 223 -15.34 1.01 -11.15
CA SER A 223 -15.54 2.21 -11.96
C SER A 223 -14.21 3.03 -11.98
N PRO A 224 -13.62 3.28 -13.16
CA PRO A 224 -14.00 2.73 -14.47
C PRO A 224 -13.81 1.22 -14.54
N SER A 225 -14.53 0.57 -15.45
CA SER A 225 -14.58 -0.89 -15.62
C SER A 225 -13.37 -1.49 -16.35
N TYR A 226 -12.26 -0.80 -16.36
CA TYR A 226 -10.98 -1.19 -16.96
C TYR A 226 -9.80 -0.81 -16.06
N SER A 227 -8.67 -1.44 -16.29
CA SER A 227 -7.41 -1.12 -15.63
C SER A 227 -6.93 0.26 -16.05
N THR A 228 -6.58 1.11 -15.09
CA THR A 228 -6.15 2.50 -15.36
C THR A 228 -4.64 2.62 -15.31
N LEU A 229 -4.09 3.53 -16.13
CA LEU A 229 -2.70 3.92 -16.15
C LEU A 229 -2.61 5.44 -16.10
N GLN A 230 -1.75 5.97 -15.25
CA GLN A 230 -1.49 7.41 -15.10
C GLN A 230 0.01 7.68 -15.09
N ILE A 231 0.42 8.71 -15.82
CA ILE A 231 1.74 9.32 -15.70
C ILE A 231 1.58 10.47 -14.72
N GLY A 232 2.22 10.39 -13.56
CA GLY A 232 2.04 11.35 -12.46
C GLY A 232 3.02 12.52 -12.53
N LYS A 233 4.30 12.23 -12.90
CA LYS A 233 5.33 13.25 -12.89
C LYS A 233 6.44 12.94 -13.88
N ILE A 234 6.98 13.99 -14.51
CA ILE A 234 8.20 13.93 -15.33
C ILE A 234 9.14 15.04 -14.85
N SER A 235 10.42 14.70 -14.67
CA SER A 235 11.43 15.66 -14.21
C SER A 235 12.76 15.39 -14.89
N GLY A 236 13.39 16.42 -15.44
CA GLY A 236 14.69 16.28 -16.11
C GLY A 236 15.19 17.55 -16.76
N GLY A 237 16.49 17.54 -17.16
CA GLY A 237 17.16 18.64 -17.80
C GLY A 237 17.53 19.79 -16.86
N LEU A 238 18.43 20.66 -17.34
CA LEU A 238 18.96 21.82 -16.59
C LEU A 238 18.60 23.15 -17.24
N GLY A 239 18.39 23.17 -18.55
CA GLY A 239 18.07 24.40 -19.29
C GLY A 239 17.92 24.14 -20.79
N ALA A 240 17.26 25.08 -21.48
CA ALA A 240 16.88 24.92 -22.89
C ALA A 240 18.09 24.79 -23.88
N ASN A 241 19.26 25.25 -23.49
CA ASN A 241 20.48 25.18 -24.30
C ASN A 241 21.39 23.99 -23.98
N VAL A 242 20.94 23.08 -23.11
CA VAL A 242 21.68 21.89 -22.69
C VAL A 242 20.88 20.65 -23.02
N ILE A 243 21.48 19.67 -23.71
CA ILE A 243 20.88 18.35 -23.92
C ILE A 243 20.81 17.63 -22.57
N ALA A 244 19.60 17.23 -22.17
CA ALA A 244 19.36 16.60 -20.87
C ALA A 244 19.97 15.20 -20.81
N ASP A 245 20.88 14.98 -19.88
CA ASP A 245 21.49 13.67 -19.64
C ASP A 245 20.74 12.83 -18.60
N GLN A 246 19.79 13.43 -17.86
CA GLN A 246 18.96 12.73 -16.88
C GLN A 246 17.50 13.14 -17.04
N CYS A 247 16.61 12.15 -16.90
CA CYS A 247 15.17 12.36 -16.75
C CYS A 247 14.59 11.23 -15.91
N SER A 248 13.54 11.54 -15.14
CA SER A 248 12.74 10.55 -14.40
C SER A 248 11.27 10.69 -14.73
N LEU A 249 10.55 9.58 -14.74
CA LEU A 249 9.13 9.47 -15.02
C LEU A 249 8.47 8.64 -13.91
N GLU A 250 7.55 9.24 -13.16
CA GLU A 250 6.74 8.55 -12.15
C GLU A 250 5.37 8.21 -12.75
N TRP A 251 4.98 6.94 -12.68
CA TRP A 251 3.74 6.45 -13.28
C TRP A 251 3.19 5.25 -12.52
N GLU A 252 1.86 5.07 -12.59
CA GLU A 252 1.17 3.97 -11.93
C GLU A 252 0.19 3.24 -12.84
N VAL A 253 -0.11 2.02 -12.45
CA VAL A 253 -1.21 1.21 -13.01
C VAL A 253 -2.11 0.73 -11.89
N ARG A 254 -3.42 0.84 -12.07
CA ARG A 254 -4.42 0.24 -11.18
C ARG A 254 -5.09 -0.92 -11.91
N PRO A 255 -4.49 -2.11 -11.89
CA PRO A 255 -5.01 -3.26 -12.62
C PRO A 255 -6.26 -3.83 -11.94
N ILE A 256 -7.26 -4.21 -12.75
CA ILE A 256 -8.45 -4.93 -12.27
C ILE A 256 -8.20 -6.44 -12.14
N ASN A 257 -7.15 -6.94 -12.76
CA ASN A 257 -6.68 -8.32 -12.71
C ASN A 257 -5.16 -8.36 -12.90
N LYS A 258 -4.56 -9.50 -12.60
CA LYS A 258 -3.10 -9.69 -12.70
C LYS A 258 -2.60 -9.58 -14.14
N GLU A 259 -3.37 -10.09 -15.08
CA GLU A 259 -3.02 -10.15 -16.50
C GLU A 259 -2.85 -8.76 -17.11
N ASP A 260 -3.62 -7.78 -16.66
CA ASP A 260 -3.49 -6.39 -17.13
C ASP A 260 -2.22 -5.72 -16.58
N GLY A 261 -1.86 -5.99 -15.32
CA GLY A 261 -0.60 -5.53 -14.73
C GLY A 261 0.61 -6.10 -15.48
N GLU A 262 0.61 -7.41 -15.70
CA GLU A 262 1.65 -8.13 -16.46
C GLU A 262 1.72 -7.64 -17.92
N PHE A 263 0.57 -7.38 -18.55
CA PHE A 263 0.51 -6.86 -19.91
C PHE A 263 1.25 -5.53 -20.02
N ILE A 264 1.00 -4.58 -19.13
CA ILE A 264 1.69 -3.28 -19.14
C ILE A 264 3.18 -3.46 -18.90
N SER A 265 3.55 -4.18 -17.82
CA SER A 265 4.96 -4.35 -17.46
C SER A 265 5.76 -5.01 -18.58
N ASN A 266 5.26 -6.10 -19.14
CA ASN A 266 5.97 -6.83 -20.19
C ASN A 266 6.13 -6.02 -21.49
N ASN A 267 5.08 -5.30 -21.91
CA ASN A 267 5.14 -4.52 -23.14
C ASN A 267 6.04 -3.29 -23.03
N ILE A 268 6.01 -2.59 -21.89
CA ILE A 268 6.87 -1.42 -21.71
C ILE A 268 8.33 -1.80 -21.50
N ASP A 269 8.61 -2.91 -20.81
CA ASP A 269 9.95 -3.43 -20.62
C ASP A 269 10.56 -3.92 -21.95
N ALA A 270 9.77 -4.62 -22.77
CA ALA A 270 10.19 -5.02 -24.12
C ALA A 270 10.47 -3.78 -25.01
N TYR A 271 9.61 -2.77 -24.98
CA TYR A 271 9.83 -1.55 -25.74
C TYR A 271 11.11 -0.80 -25.32
N ALA A 272 11.34 -0.69 -24.01
CA ALA A 272 12.57 -0.11 -23.51
C ALA A 272 13.81 -0.90 -23.93
N LYS A 273 13.79 -2.22 -23.71
CA LYS A 273 14.92 -3.14 -23.95
C LYS A 273 15.25 -3.28 -25.44
N ASP A 274 14.22 -3.47 -26.27
CA ASP A 274 14.44 -3.90 -27.66
C ASP A 274 14.49 -2.69 -28.63
N ILE A 275 13.91 -1.55 -28.24
CA ILE A 275 13.81 -0.38 -29.12
C ILE A 275 14.60 0.82 -28.59
N LEU A 276 14.37 1.25 -27.34
CA LEU A 276 14.92 2.52 -26.86
C LEU A 276 16.39 2.39 -26.42
N ILE A 277 16.71 1.40 -25.59
CA ILE A 277 18.08 1.21 -25.08
C ILE A 277 19.10 1.00 -26.20
N PRO A 278 18.84 0.22 -27.27
CA PRO A 278 19.76 0.11 -28.39
C PRO A 278 19.99 1.44 -29.11
N LYS A 279 18.96 2.29 -29.25
CA LYS A 279 19.10 3.62 -29.84
C LYS A 279 19.97 4.56 -28.98
N ILE A 280 19.75 4.54 -27.66
CA ILE A 280 20.56 5.31 -26.70
C ILE A 280 22.03 4.87 -26.77
N LYS A 281 22.28 3.56 -26.72
CA LYS A 281 23.63 2.98 -26.67
C LYS A 281 24.43 3.18 -27.94
N LYS A 282 23.77 3.43 -29.08
CA LYS A 282 24.45 3.76 -30.34
C LYS A 282 25.34 5.00 -30.21
N ASN A 283 24.86 6.02 -29.50
CA ASN A 283 25.55 7.30 -29.32
C ASN A 283 26.09 7.49 -27.88
N ASN A 284 25.59 6.73 -26.90
CA ASN A 284 26.08 6.72 -25.53
C ASN A 284 26.11 5.28 -24.98
N PRO A 285 27.26 4.56 -25.02
CA PRO A 285 27.35 3.20 -24.50
C PRO A 285 26.98 3.04 -23.00
N LYS A 286 27.05 4.13 -22.22
CA LYS A 286 26.68 4.18 -20.79
C LYS A 286 25.21 4.56 -20.59
N GLY A 287 24.51 4.96 -21.64
CA GLY A 287 23.11 5.36 -21.56
C GLY A 287 22.21 4.16 -21.28
N ASP A 288 21.14 4.38 -20.54
CA ASP A 288 20.27 3.30 -20.08
C ASP A 288 18.86 3.80 -19.72
N ILE A 289 17.92 2.85 -19.60
CA ILE A 289 16.59 3.07 -19.05
C ILE A 289 16.39 2.03 -17.96
N LYS A 290 16.14 2.49 -16.72
CA LYS A 290 15.92 1.62 -15.56
C LYS A 290 14.56 1.89 -14.96
N LYS A 291 13.73 0.85 -14.87
CA LYS A 291 12.46 0.88 -14.14
C LYS A 291 12.69 0.40 -12.70
N GLU A 292 12.37 1.24 -11.76
CA GLU A 292 12.32 0.96 -10.34
C GLU A 292 10.86 0.66 -9.96
N VAL A 293 10.65 -0.39 -9.18
CA VAL A 293 9.36 -0.73 -8.59
C VAL A 293 9.25 -0.05 -7.23
N VAL A 294 8.33 0.88 -7.09
CA VAL A 294 8.04 1.57 -5.81
C VAL A 294 7.10 0.72 -4.97
N GLY A 295 6.07 0.13 -5.60
CA GLY A 295 5.13 -0.75 -4.94
C GLY A 295 4.34 -1.58 -5.95
N GLU A 296 4.06 -2.83 -5.58
CA GLU A 296 3.16 -3.72 -6.32
C GLU A 296 2.24 -4.43 -5.34
N VAL A 297 0.95 -4.13 -5.42
CA VAL A 297 -0.09 -4.73 -4.58
C VAL A 297 -1.13 -5.39 -5.48
N VAL A 298 -1.40 -6.66 -5.21
CA VAL A 298 -2.42 -7.43 -5.95
C VAL A 298 -3.81 -6.89 -5.60
N GLY A 299 -4.66 -6.76 -6.62
CA GLY A 299 -6.06 -6.38 -6.42
C GLY A 299 -6.82 -7.44 -5.63
N PHE A 300 -7.87 -7.03 -4.95
CA PHE A 300 -8.78 -7.88 -4.23
C PHE A 300 -10.12 -7.94 -4.98
N ASN A 301 -10.48 -9.14 -5.41
CA ASN A 301 -11.74 -9.37 -6.12
C ASN A 301 -12.84 -9.78 -5.16
N LYS A 302 -14.06 -9.35 -5.47
CA LYS A 302 -15.26 -9.71 -4.72
C LYS A 302 -15.47 -11.23 -4.74
N GLU A 303 -15.64 -11.81 -3.55
CA GLU A 303 -16.15 -13.16 -3.39
C GLU A 303 -17.68 -13.17 -3.46
N GLU A 304 -18.28 -14.17 -4.12
CA GLU A 304 -19.73 -14.30 -4.26
C GLU A 304 -20.43 -14.49 -2.91
N SER A 305 -19.78 -15.18 -1.96
CA SER A 305 -20.27 -15.34 -0.59
C SER A 305 -19.13 -15.18 0.40
N SER A 306 -19.04 -14.02 1.06
CA SER A 306 -18.04 -13.76 2.11
C SER A 306 -18.71 -13.64 3.47
N GLU A 307 -18.32 -14.53 4.40
CA GLU A 307 -18.76 -14.44 5.79
C GLU A 307 -18.32 -13.14 6.45
N ALA A 308 -17.12 -12.64 6.10
CA ALA A 308 -16.59 -11.38 6.59
C ALA A 308 -17.48 -10.20 6.18
N VAL A 309 -17.85 -10.12 4.90
CA VAL A 309 -18.75 -9.09 4.37
C VAL A 309 -20.10 -9.13 5.08
N ASN A 310 -20.70 -10.32 5.18
CA ASN A 310 -21.98 -10.47 5.84
C ASN A 310 -21.93 -10.04 7.31
N LEU A 311 -20.85 -10.40 8.02
CA LEU A 311 -20.64 -10.02 9.42
C LEU A 311 -20.55 -8.49 9.55
N VAL A 312 -19.72 -7.84 8.75
CA VAL A 312 -19.50 -6.39 8.83
C VAL A 312 -20.77 -5.64 8.45
N CYS A 313 -21.46 -6.02 7.36
CA CYS A 313 -22.74 -5.43 6.97
C CYS A 313 -23.78 -5.52 8.09
N ASN A 314 -23.88 -6.68 8.76
CA ASN A 314 -24.82 -6.86 9.87
C ASN A 314 -24.45 -5.98 11.10
N LEU A 315 -23.17 -5.75 11.36
CA LEU A 315 -22.72 -4.94 12.50
C LEU A 315 -22.83 -3.44 12.23
N THR A 316 -22.60 -3.01 11.00
CA THR A 316 -22.61 -1.59 10.61
C THR A 316 -23.98 -1.10 10.13
N GLY A 317 -24.88 -2.02 9.77
CA GLY A 317 -26.14 -1.69 9.12
C GLY A 317 -25.97 -1.32 7.64
N ASP A 318 -24.77 -1.53 7.07
CA ASP A 318 -24.48 -1.26 5.67
C ASP A 318 -25.09 -2.39 4.80
N ASN A 319 -26.16 -2.07 4.11
CA ASN A 319 -26.81 -2.99 3.17
C ASN A 319 -26.33 -2.82 1.72
N GLU A 320 -25.51 -1.81 1.46
CA GLU A 320 -24.89 -1.57 0.15
C GLU A 320 -23.62 -2.42 0.06
N LYS A 321 -23.63 -3.45 -0.75
CA LYS A 321 -22.43 -4.24 -1.10
C LYS A 321 -21.61 -3.44 -2.10
N ASN A 322 -20.78 -2.54 -1.60
CA ASN A 322 -19.87 -1.70 -2.38
C ASN A 322 -18.58 -2.43 -2.77
#